data_1e8986b03000c9373b143f2ca93916cf
#
_entry.id   1e8986b03000c9373b143f2ca93916cf
#
_cell.length_a   1.000
_cell.length_b   1.000
_cell.length_c   1.000
_cell.angle_alpha   90.00
_cell.angle_beta   90.00
_cell.angle_gamma   90.00
#
_symmetry.space_group_name_H-M   'P 1'
#
loop_
_entity.id
_entity.type
_entity.pdbx_description
1 polymer ?
#
loop_
_entity_poly.entity_id
_entity_poly.type
_entity_poly.pdbx_seq_one_letter_code
_entity_poly.pdbx_strand_id
1 'polypeptide(L)'
;MKTKTNYLFGLLTSLCLLTGCDDKFDEINTNKVDPTTLAPSFVMNKAIIDATYLDGFGTLQMLCYEFGIVQQIITPYGSSLAGANYNQNNVSNTPLVWQNFYRNVLKQIVDVVDKTKDDPNRTNLYNMARIWKAYSFMILTDTYGDIPYTEAAKGYISEITSPKYDSQQAIYADLLKELDEASAGLDATKTVESTDILYGGNIAKWKRFGYSLMLRAGMRLTKVDPATARTYVTKAVTGGVMQSNDDNAVMRHTALYNNWIANHLQAREKTNFYLAAPFVNYLKANNDPRLRSIAVRYVGAKGGPEQVAARASTDPSVQVGMPMGYDNVTVSTPAVLAQYGVASLWDFSQVNLNTVLKLDAPEFHVTHAQTQLLLAEAAQRGWTTGTVADYFTKGVRANLEQMAAYDPSAAIPEAAIQAYLTAHPLDPAKALEQINTQYWVASFLNGPELFANFRRSGFPALTKNPYPASEITEDFIRRMPYPDSETVVNQQNVNEAITRQGGNTLSTRVWWDKK
;
A
#
# COMPACT_ATOMS: atom_id res chain seq x y z
N MET A 1 41.45 -44.45 56.84
CA MET A 1 42.10 -43.44 55.92
C MET A 1 41.62 -43.53 54.47
N LYS A 2 40.86 -44.50 54.03
CA LYS A 2 40.40 -44.57 52.59
C LYS A 2 39.16 -43.69 52.21
N THR A 3 38.40 -43.25 53.19
CA THR A 3 37.18 -42.43 52.90
C THR A 3 37.43 -40.94 52.69
N LYS A 4 38.47 -40.36 53.25
CA LYS A 4 38.75 -38.92 53.07
C LYS A 4 39.35 -38.57 51.68
N THR A 5 40.04 -39.53 51.06
CA THR A 5 40.69 -39.33 49.73
C THR A 5 39.63 -39.28 48.61
N ASN A 6 38.52 -40.01 48.75
CA ASN A 6 37.46 -40.03 47.73
C ASN A 6 36.63 -38.76 47.70
N TYR A 7 36.45 -38.05 48.82
CA TYR A 7 35.77 -36.76 48.86
C TYR A 7 36.66 -35.63 48.28
N LEU A 8 37.97 -35.71 48.43
CA LEU A 8 38.90 -34.73 47.87
C LEU A 8 38.97 -34.87 46.34
N PHE A 9 38.92 -36.09 45.79
CA PHE A 9 38.87 -36.36 44.36
C PHE A 9 37.55 -35.93 43.75
N GLY A 10 36.43 -36.15 44.43
CA GLY A 10 35.07 -35.70 43.99
C GLY A 10 34.98 -34.16 43.98
N LEU A 11 35.60 -33.50 44.96
CA LEU A 11 35.59 -32.02 45.01
C LEU A 11 36.47 -31.41 43.93
N LEU A 12 37.65 -32.00 43.63
CA LEU A 12 38.52 -31.54 42.53
C LEU A 12 37.87 -31.75 41.14
N THR A 13 37.20 -32.88 40.94
CA THR A 13 36.50 -33.16 39.66
C THR A 13 35.28 -32.24 39.46
N SER A 14 34.61 -31.85 40.54
CA SER A 14 33.47 -30.90 40.49
C SER A 14 33.96 -29.47 40.23
N LEU A 15 35.16 -29.09 40.68
CA LEU A 15 35.71 -27.77 40.41
C LEU A 15 36.21 -27.59 38.94
N CYS A 16 36.68 -28.70 38.33
CA CYS A 16 37.09 -28.69 36.92
C CYS A 16 35.89 -28.61 35.94
N LEU A 17 34.65 -28.90 36.38
CA LEU A 17 33.45 -28.78 35.57
C LEU A 17 32.87 -27.35 35.57
N LEU A 18 33.37 -26.46 36.43
CA LEU A 18 32.95 -25.05 36.50
C LEU A 18 33.83 -24.11 35.68
N THR A 19 34.98 -24.57 35.12
CA THR A 19 35.74 -23.85 34.13
C THR A 19 35.28 -24.26 32.74
N GLY A 20 34.00 -24.20 32.50
CA GLY A 20 33.41 -24.33 31.15
C GLY A 20 33.81 -23.12 30.32
N CYS A 21 34.35 -23.38 29.17
CA CYS A 21 34.75 -22.49 28.12
C CYS A 21 33.93 -21.20 27.99
N ASP A 22 34.26 -20.19 28.74
CA ASP A 22 33.76 -18.84 28.54
C ASP A 22 34.69 -18.02 27.61
N ASP A 23 35.90 -18.55 27.38
CA ASP A 23 36.85 -18.00 26.47
C ASP A 23 36.37 -18.13 25.02
N LYS A 24 35.82 -17.04 24.46
CA LYS A 24 35.42 -16.83 23.07
C LYS A 24 33.92 -16.89 22.75
N PHE A 25 33.03 -16.94 23.72
CA PHE A 25 31.60 -16.82 23.42
C PHE A 25 31.30 -15.49 22.70
N ASP A 26 31.92 -14.41 23.08
CA ASP A 26 31.79 -13.11 22.41
C ASP A 26 32.38 -13.14 21.00
N GLU A 27 33.46 -13.88 20.77
CA GLU A 27 34.08 -14.00 19.43
C GLU A 27 33.29 -14.94 18.51
N ILE A 28 32.66 -16.00 19.06
CA ILE A 28 31.82 -16.94 18.32
C ILE A 28 30.44 -16.34 18.03
N ASN A 29 29.90 -15.54 18.95
CA ASN A 29 28.62 -14.87 18.80
C ASN A 29 28.72 -13.54 18.04
N THR A 30 29.94 -13.03 17.81
CA THR A 30 30.12 -11.87 16.94
C THR A 30 30.09 -12.34 15.50
N ASN A 31 29.02 -11.99 14.78
CA ASN A 31 28.96 -12.24 13.34
C ASN A 31 30.01 -11.36 12.63
N LYS A 32 31.10 -12.00 12.20
CA LYS A 32 32.23 -11.30 11.53
C LYS A 32 31.94 -11.00 10.05
N VAL A 33 30.86 -11.54 9.52
CA VAL A 33 30.48 -11.43 8.10
C VAL A 33 29.49 -10.29 7.89
N ASP A 34 28.57 -10.08 8.84
CA ASP A 34 27.60 -8.99 8.77
C ASP A 34 28.15 -7.72 9.43
N PRO A 35 27.97 -6.54 8.83
CA PRO A 35 28.37 -5.29 9.43
C PRO A 35 27.65 -5.11 10.78
N THR A 36 28.39 -4.89 11.84
CA THR A 36 27.86 -4.63 13.19
C THR A 36 27.11 -3.30 13.29
N THR A 37 27.34 -2.39 12.33
CA THR A 37 26.66 -1.11 12.20
C THR A 37 26.43 -0.80 10.73
N LEU A 38 25.16 -0.68 10.33
CA LEU A 38 24.79 -0.19 8.99
C LEU A 38 24.67 1.33 9.02
N ALA A 39 25.15 2.00 7.97
CA ALA A 39 24.91 3.43 7.82
C ALA A 39 23.39 3.71 7.76
N PRO A 40 22.89 4.74 8.47
CA PRO A 40 21.45 5.03 8.52
C PRO A 40 20.78 5.20 7.14
N SER A 41 21.50 5.64 6.11
CA SER A 41 21.00 5.72 4.73
C SER A 41 20.64 4.35 4.13
N PHE A 42 21.44 3.30 4.41
CA PHE A 42 21.11 1.94 3.97
C PHE A 42 19.92 1.36 4.74
N VAL A 43 19.79 1.69 6.04
CA VAL A 43 18.63 1.29 6.84
C VAL A 43 17.36 1.96 6.33
N MET A 44 17.42 3.24 5.94
CA MET A 44 16.31 3.93 5.27
C MET A 44 15.93 3.24 3.95
N ASN A 45 16.90 2.93 3.10
CA ASN A 45 16.65 2.20 1.86
C ASN A 45 15.97 0.85 2.11
N LYS A 46 16.41 0.12 3.13
CA LYS A 46 15.77 -1.14 3.53
C LYS A 46 14.31 -0.92 3.97
N ALA A 47 14.02 0.14 4.72
CA ALA A 47 12.65 0.49 5.11
C ALA A 47 11.77 0.85 3.89
N ILE A 48 12.36 1.49 2.86
CA ILE A 48 11.66 1.77 1.61
C ILE A 48 11.35 0.47 0.86
N ILE A 49 12.33 -0.43 0.75
CA ILE A 49 12.17 -1.74 0.12
C ILE A 49 11.11 -2.57 0.84
N ASP A 50 11.15 -2.65 2.17
CA ASP A 50 10.22 -3.46 2.96
C ASP A 50 8.78 -2.93 2.91
N ALA A 51 8.58 -1.64 2.60
CA ALA A 51 7.25 -1.08 2.40
C ALA A 51 6.58 -1.56 1.10
N THR A 52 7.32 -2.23 0.21
CA THR A 52 6.76 -2.90 -0.98
C THR A 52 6.24 -4.32 -0.67
N TYR A 53 5.97 -4.62 0.60
CA TYR A 53 5.32 -5.86 1.07
C TYR A 53 6.13 -7.14 0.81
N LEU A 54 7.43 -7.08 1.07
CA LEU A 54 8.35 -8.22 1.01
C LEU A 54 7.83 -9.44 1.80
N ASP A 55 8.24 -10.61 1.35
CA ASP A 55 7.89 -11.93 1.89
C ASP A 55 6.42 -12.36 1.70
N GLY A 56 5.67 -11.65 0.83
CA GLY A 56 4.31 -11.99 0.48
C GLY A 56 3.27 -11.72 1.57
N PHE A 57 3.68 -11.26 2.76
CA PHE A 57 2.75 -11.01 3.84
C PHE A 57 1.75 -9.90 3.49
N GLY A 58 2.17 -8.67 3.25
CA GLY A 58 1.25 -7.58 2.90
C GLY A 58 0.56 -7.76 1.54
N THR A 59 1.21 -8.44 0.58
CA THR A 59 0.67 -8.71 -0.77
C THR A 59 -0.65 -9.48 -0.73
N LEU A 60 -0.77 -10.51 0.13
CA LEU A 60 -2.02 -11.27 0.24
C LEU A 60 -3.15 -10.44 0.83
N GLN A 61 -2.88 -9.55 1.77
CA GLN A 61 -3.91 -8.63 2.27
C GLN A 61 -4.42 -7.73 1.14
N MET A 62 -3.54 -7.14 0.33
CA MET A 62 -3.95 -6.33 -0.81
C MET A 62 -4.79 -7.12 -1.81
N LEU A 63 -4.33 -8.32 -2.20
CA LEU A 63 -5.00 -9.18 -3.18
C LEU A 63 -6.36 -9.68 -2.70
N CYS A 64 -6.47 -10.07 -1.43
CA CYS A 64 -7.69 -10.63 -0.88
C CYS A 64 -8.69 -9.55 -0.41
N TYR A 65 -8.20 -8.37 0.00
CA TYR A 65 -9.05 -7.33 0.58
C TYR A 65 -9.04 -6.03 -0.21
N GLU A 66 -7.96 -5.29 -0.22
CA GLU A 66 -7.96 -3.90 -0.66
C GLU A 66 -8.40 -3.74 -2.11
N PHE A 67 -7.86 -4.56 -3.02
CA PHE A 67 -8.30 -4.56 -4.42
C PHE A 67 -9.73 -5.07 -4.61
N GLY A 68 -10.16 -6.06 -3.82
CA GLY A 68 -11.50 -6.62 -3.88
C GLY A 68 -12.56 -5.69 -3.31
N ILE A 69 -12.26 -4.95 -2.24
CA ILE A 69 -13.17 -3.93 -1.66
C ILE A 69 -13.50 -2.86 -2.70
N VAL A 70 -12.49 -2.41 -3.43
CA VAL A 70 -12.65 -1.40 -4.48
C VAL A 70 -12.98 -2.00 -5.86
N GLN A 71 -13.21 -3.29 -5.92
CA GLN A 71 -13.68 -4.04 -7.09
C GLN A 71 -12.77 -3.88 -8.33
N GLN A 72 -11.45 -3.94 -8.13
CA GLN A 72 -10.47 -3.97 -9.23
C GLN A 72 -9.95 -5.37 -9.52
N ILE A 73 -9.53 -6.11 -8.48
CA ILE A 73 -9.03 -7.48 -8.59
C ILE A 73 -9.73 -8.32 -7.52
N ILE A 74 -10.19 -9.51 -7.89
CA ILE A 74 -10.86 -10.46 -6.99
C ILE A 74 -10.40 -11.89 -7.25
N THR A 75 -10.68 -12.75 -6.28
CA THR A 75 -10.52 -14.20 -6.39
C THR A 75 -11.84 -14.90 -6.15
N PRO A 76 -12.21 -15.92 -6.96
CA PRO A 76 -13.37 -16.75 -6.70
C PRO A 76 -13.05 -17.86 -5.69
N TYR A 77 -11.81 -18.03 -5.26
CA TYR A 77 -11.41 -19.08 -4.34
C TYR A 77 -11.53 -18.63 -2.89
N GLY A 78 -12.16 -19.48 -2.07
CA GLY A 78 -12.31 -19.28 -0.63
C GLY A 78 -11.11 -19.81 0.17
N SER A 79 -11.37 -20.26 1.40
CA SER A 79 -10.36 -20.77 2.32
C SER A 79 -9.25 -19.75 2.60
N SER A 80 -7.98 -20.06 2.30
CA SER A 80 -6.84 -19.15 2.54
C SER A 80 -6.90 -17.84 1.76
N LEU A 81 -7.68 -17.78 0.68
CA LEU A 81 -7.87 -16.58 -0.16
C LEU A 81 -9.20 -15.86 0.11
N ALA A 82 -10.04 -16.35 1.03
CA ALA A 82 -11.26 -15.66 1.40
C ALA A 82 -10.97 -14.23 1.89
N GLY A 83 -11.81 -13.30 1.51
CA GLY A 83 -11.64 -11.88 1.83
C GLY A 83 -12.79 -11.03 1.29
N ALA A 84 -12.50 -9.95 0.58
CA ALA A 84 -13.48 -8.99 0.12
C ALA A 84 -14.52 -9.57 -0.86
N ASN A 85 -14.15 -10.54 -1.71
CA ASN A 85 -15.12 -11.19 -2.62
C ASN A 85 -16.15 -12.03 -1.87
N TYR A 86 -15.85 -12.44 -0.66
CA TYR A 86 -16.76 -13.16 0.24
C TYR A 86 -17.32 -12.26 1.33
N ASN A 87 -16.79 -11.05 1.44
CA ASN A 87 -17.13 -10.06 2.47
C ASN A 87 -17.03 -10.67 3.89
N GLN A 88 -15.95 -11.44 4.11
CA GLN A 88 -15.69 -12.22 5.33
C GLN A 88 -14.34 -11.84 5.95
N ASN A 89 -14.24 -12.00 7.28
CA ASN A 89 -12.99 -11.84 8.01
C ASN A 89 -12.11 -13.09 7.85
N ASN A 90 -10.95 -12.94 7.23
CA ASN A 90 -9.90 -13.95 7.20
C ASN A 90 -8.75 -13.50 8.09
N VAL A 91 -8.73 -14.01 9.32
CA VAL A 91 -7.75 -13.67 10.35
C VAL A 91 -6.30 -13.99 9.96
N SER A 92 -6.09 -14.80 8.93
CA SER A 92 -4.75 -15.08 8.40
C SER A 92 -4.26 -13.96 7.48
N ASN A 93 -5.15 -13.21 6.84
CA ASN A 93 -4.80 -12.20 5.83
C ASN A 93 -4.97 -10.75 6.32
N THR A 94 -5.96 -10.46 7.17
CA THR A 94 -6.21 -9.10 7.66
C THR A 94 -5.08 -8.47 8.49
N PRO A 95 -4.18 -9.23 9.18
CA PRO A 95 -3.08 -8.64 9.95
C PRO A 95 -1.78 -8.46 9.16
N LEU A 96 -1.71 -8.85 7.90
CA LEU A 96 -0.42 -8.98 7.19
C LEU A 96 0.29 -7.64 6.96
N VAL A 97 -0.45 -6.57 6.64
CA VAL A 97 0.12 -5.21 6.54
C VAL A 97 0.61 -4.73 7.90
N TRP A 98 -0.15 -4.97 8.97
CA TRP A 98 0.29 -4.67 10.34
C TRP A 98 1.61 -5.34 10.66
N GLN A 99 1.68 -6.66 10.48
CA GLN A 99 2.88 -7.45 10.79
C GLN A 99 4.09 -6.99 10.00
N ASN A 100 3.93 -6.77 8.68
CA ASN A 100 5.04 -6.31 7.84
C ASN A 100 5.54 -4.93 8.27
N PHE A 101 4.63 -3.98 8.45
CA PHE A 101 5.03 -2.61 8.76
C PHE A 101 5.70 -2.48 10.12
N TYR A 102 5.15 -3.07 11.18
CA TYR A 102 5.76 -2.97 12.51
C TYR A 102 7.09 -3.73 12.61
N ARG A 103 7.18 -4.92 12.02
CA ARG A 103 8.38 -5.76 12.12
C ARG A 103 9.53 -5.30 11.23
N ASN A 104 9.22 -4.83 10.04
CA ASN A 104 10.21 -4.57 8.99
C ASN A 104 10.37 -3.07 8.71
N VAL A 105 9.29 -2.33 8.44
CA VAL A 105 9.38 -0.94 7.98
C VAL A 105 9.62 0.03 9.15
N LEU A 106 8.73 0.03 10.15
CA LEU A 106 8.76 1.01 11.24
C LEU A 106 9.95 0.84 12.16
N LYS A 107 10.34 -0.41 12.46
CA LYS A 107 11.53 -0.68 13.25
C LYS A 107 12.76 0.01 12.67
N GLN A 108 12.89 0.00 11.34
CA GLN A 108 14.03 0.56 10.64
C GLN A 108 13.93 2.08 10.54
N ILE A 109 12.78 2.61 10.10
CA ILE A 109 12.67 4.05 9.85
C ILE A 109 12.66 4.88 11.13
N VAL A 110 12.10 4.35 12.23
CA VAL A 110 12.15 4.98 13.55
C VAL A 110 13.59 5.02 14.09
N ASP A 111 14.37 3.95 13.90
CA ASP A 111 15.80 3.91 14.24
C ASP A 111 16.61 4.95 13.44
N VAL A 112 16.35 5.10 12.14
CA VAL A 112 17.00 6.13 11.32
C VAL A 112 16.68 7.53 11.84
N VAL A 113 15.41 7.82 12.13
CA VAL A 113 15.00 9.12 12.69
C VAL A 113 15.71 9.39 14.02
N ASP A 114 15.75 8.41 14.92
CA ASP A 114 16.39 8.56 16.23
C ASP A 114 17.90 8.81 16.12
N LYS A 115 18.59 8.05 15.27
CA LYS A 115 20.05 8.16 15.06
C LYS A 115 20.49 9.43 14.34
N THR A 116 19.59 10.11 13.61
CA THR A 116 19.95 11.26 12.77
C THR A 116 19.42 12.59 13.29
N LYS A 117 18.52 12.60 14.28
CA LYS A 117 17.81 13.80 14.78
C LYS A 117 18.74 14.90 15.29
N ASP A 118 19.86 14.52 15.92
CA ASP A 118 20.79 15.44 16.57
C ASP A 118 22.11 15.60 15.76
N ASP A 119 22.20 15.02 14.55
CA ASP A 119 23.37 15.12 13.68
C ASP A 119 23.17 16.21 12.60
N PRO A 120 23.82 17.38 12.71
CA PRO A 120 23.68 18.47 11.75
C PRO A 120 24.19 18.11 10.35
N ASN A 121 25.04 17.07 10.22
CA ASN A 121 25.53 16.58 8.94
C ASN A 121 24.52 15.64 8.25
N ARG A 122 23.47 15.22 8.94
CA ARG A 122 22.45 14.29 8.45
C ARG A 122 21.06 14.95 8.33
N THR A 123 21.00 16.27 8.27
CA THR A 123 19.73 17.04 8.20
C THR A 123 18.80 16.54 7.10
N ASN A 124 19.31 16.26 5.89
CA ASN A 124 18.50 15.75 4.80
C ASN A 124 18.02 14.32 5.07
N LEU A 125 18.90 13.42 5.52
CA LEU A 125 18.50 12.05 5.85
C LEU A 125 17.45 12.01 6.96
N TYR A 126 17.60 12.82 7.99
CA TYR A 126 16.62 12.97 9.06
C TYR A 126 15.23 13.35 8.51
N ASN A 127 15.18 14.37 7.65
CA ASN A 127 13.90 14.85 7.09
C ASN A 127 13.33 13.87 6.07
N MET A 128 14.15 13.22 5.23
CA MET A 128 13.71 12.14 4.33
C MET A 128 13.10 10.97 5.12
N ALA A 129 13.75 10.57 6.22
CA ALA A 129 13.26 9.51 7.08
C ALA A 129 11.94 9.88 7.78
N ARG A 130 11.77 11.14 8.22
CA ARG A 130 10.48 11.64 8.78
C ARG A 130 9.35 11.58 7.74
N ILE A 131 9.61 11.96 6.49
CA ILE A 131 8.62 11.87 5.40
C ILE A 131 8.22 10.41 5.17
N TRP A 132 9.19 9.49 5.10
CA TRP A 132 8.91 8.06 4.89
C TRP A 132 8.22 7.42 6.11
N LYS A 133 8.59 7.82 7.32
CA LYS A 133 7.89 7.44 8.56
C LYS A 133 6.41 7.86 8.50
N ALA A 134 6.15 9.10 8.11
CA ALA A 134 4.79 9.60 7.97
C ALA A 134 3.98 8.82 6.91
N TYR A 135 4.56 8.52 5.76
CA TYR A 135 3.96 7.65 4.74
C TYR A 135 3.59 6.28 5.31
N SER A 136 4.52 5.66 6.04
CA SER A 136 4.33 4.32 6.60
C SER A 136 3.22 4.26 7.65
N PHE A 137 3.19 5.22 8.56
CA PHE A 137 2.13 5.31 9.56
C PHE A 137 0.77 5.69 8.96
N MET A 138 0.76 6.48 7.87
CA MET A 138 -0.48 6.81 7.16
C MET A 138 -1.15 5.54 6.61
N ILE A 139 -0.38 4.62 6.01
CA ILE A 139 -0.89 3.33 5.55
C ILE A 139 -1.53 2.55 6.70
N LEU A 140 -0.84 2.44 7.84
CA LEU A 140 -1.33 1.68 8.98
C LEU A 140 -2.58 2.30 9.60
N THR A 141 -2.57 3.60 9.88
CA THR A 141 -3.72 4.25 10.51
C THR A 141 -4.92 4.30 9.57
N ASP A 142 -4.71 4.45 8.26
CA ASP A 142 -5.78 4.36 7.27
C ASP A 142 -6.41 2.96 7.22
N THR A 143 -5.62 1.91 7.45
CA THR A 143 -6.07 0.52 7.41
C THR A 143 -6.75 0.08 8.70
N TYR A 144 -6.19 0.47 9.87
CA TYR A 144 -6.58 -0.05 11.19
C TYR A 144 -7.21 1.00 12.14
N GLY A 145 -7.11 2.30 11.85
CA GLY A 145 -7.58 3.39 12.70
C GLY A 145 -6.57 3.79 13.77
N ASP A 146 -6.94 3.70 15.04
CA ASP A 146 -6.04 3.93 16.17
C ASP A 146 -4.94 2.87 16.20
N ILE A 147 -3.68 3.27 16.33
CA ILE A 147 -2.53 2.36 16.28
C ILE A 147 -1.44 2.80 17.25
N PRO A 148 -0.52 1.92 17.66
CA PRO A 148 0.73 2.35 18.26
C PRO A 148 1.47 3.31 17.32
N TYR A 149 1.72 4.55 17.78
CA TYR A 149 2.36 5.59 16.98
C TYR A 149 3.53 6.25 17.72
N THR A 150 3.26 6.99 18.80
CA THR A 150 4.29 7.72 19.54
C THR A 150 5.31 6.81 20.23
N GLU A 151 4.87 5.65 20.69
CA GLU A 151 5.70 4.63 21.35
C GLU A 151 6.11 3.48 20.41
N ALA A 152 5.66 3.49 19.16
CA ALA A 152 5.88 2.41 18.21
C ALA A 152 7.35 2.21 17.87
N ALA A 153 7.75 0.93 17.71
CA ALA A 153 9.09 0.49 17.29
C ALA A 153 10.24 0.98 18.21
N LYS A 154 9.95 1.36 19.46
CA LYS A 154 10.93 1.85 20.44
C LYS A 154 11.43 0.79 21.43
N GLY A 155 11.19 -0.48 21.17
CA GLY A 155 11.64 -1.57 22.06
C GLY A 155 13.13 -1.56 22.33
N TYR A 156 13.97 -1.28 21.32
CA TYR A 156 15.43 -1.18 21.46
C TYR A 156 15.91 0.21 21.88
N ILE A 157 15.09 1.27 21.70
CA ILE A 157 15.46 2.65 21.99
C ILE A 157 15.10 3.01 23.42
N SER A 158 13.93 2.57 23.89
CA SER A 158 13.34 2.97 25.18
C SER A 158 12.71 1.81 25.95
N GLU A 159 13.03 0.55 25.60
CA GLU A 159 12.54 -0.69 26.24
C GLU A 159 11.02 -0.82 26.29
N ILE A 160 10.29 -0.15 25.38
CA ILE A 160 8.83 -0.17 25.32
C ILE A 160 8.39 -1.45 24.59
N THR A 161 7.83 -2.40 25.32
CA THR A 161 7.34 -3.69 24.79
C THR A 161 5.83 -3.75 24.62
N SER A 162 5.06 -2.88 25.28
CA SER A 162 3.61 -2.76 25.20
C SER A 162 3.19 -1.33 24.89
N PRO A 163 3.37 -0.88 23.63
CA PRO A 163 3.14 0.51 23.25
C PRO A 163 1.67 0.90 23.34
N LYS A 164 1.39 2.14 23.73
CA LYS A 164 0.05 2.74 23.73
C LYS A 164 -0.45 2.94 22.30
N TYR A 165 -1.76 2.85 22.13
CA TYR A 165 -2.46 3.17 20.90
C TYR A 165 -2.87 4.64 20.91
N ASP A 166 -2.31 5.40 19.99
CA ASP A 166 -2.72 6.79 19.76
C ASP A 166 -4.03 6.84 18.95
N SER A 167 -4.86 7.84 19.21
CA SER A 167 -6.07 8.04 18.40
C SER A 167 -5.70 8.46 16.98
N GLN A 168 -6.44 7.99 15.96
CA GLN A 168 -6.22 8.40 14.59
C GLN A 168 -6.26 9.91 14.41
N GLN A 169 -7.07 10.62 15.18
CA GLN A 169 -7.10 12.08 15.19
C GLN A 169 -5.75 12.68 15.60
N ALA A 170 -5.17 12.20 16.70
CA ALA A 170 -3.86 12.65 17.17
C ALA A 170 -2.75 12.28 16.19
N ILE A 171 -2.81 11.07 15.62
CA ILE A 171 -1.86 10.62 14.60
C ILE A 171 -1.88 11.56 13.39
N TYR A 172 -3.06 11.89 12.85
CA TYR A 172 -3.17 12.79 11.69
C TYR A 172 -2.69 14.21 11.98
N ALA A 173 -2.93 14.71 13.18
CA ALA A 173 -2.41 16.01 13.59
C ALA A 173 -0.87 16.05 13.58
N ASP A 174 -0.22 14.98 14.06
CA ASP A 174 1.23 14.87 14.05
C ASP A 174 1.79 14.56 12.65
N LEU A 175 1.15 13.67 11.87
CA LEU A 175 1.55 13.37 10.49
C LEU A 175 1.61 14.64 9.63
N LEU A 176 0.60 15.49 9.72
CA LEU A 176 0.54 16.76 8.97
C LEU A 176 1.64 17.72 9.40
N LYS A 177 1.92 17.82 10.70
CA LYS A 177 3.03 18.60 11.24
C LYS A 177 4.38 18.06 10.81
N GLU A 178 4.61 16.73 10.94
CA GLU A 178 5.84 16.07 10.53
C GLU A 178 6.13 16.30 9.03
N LEU A 179 5.12 16.19 8.17
CA LEU A 179 5.27 16.41 6.74
C LEU A 179 5.56 17.86 6.39
N ASP A 180 4.94 18.82 7.07
CA ASP A 180 5.21 20.26 6.88
C ASP A 180 6.65 20.59 7.27
N GLU A 181 7.06 20.23 8.48
CA GLU A 181 8.39 20.52 9.02
C GLU A 181 9.49 19.79 8.24
N ALA A 182 9.33 18.49 7.97
CA ALA A 182 10.34 17.70 7.30
C ALA A 182 10.52 18.15 5.83
N SER A 183 9.41 18.47 5.13
CA SER A 183 9.52 18.96 3.75
C SER A 183 10.18 20.35 3.70
N ALA A 184 9.86 21.23 4.64
CA ALA A 184 10.50 22.54 4.73
C ALA A 184 11.99 22.43 5.13
N GLY A 185 12.33 21.48 6.01
CA GLY A 185 13.67 21.28 6.54
C GLY A 185 14.67 20.64 5.57
N LEU A 186 14.25 20.14 4.42
CA LEU A 186 15.15 19.65 3.38
C LEU A 186 15.92 20.80 2.73
N ASP A 187 17.24 20.66 2.59
CA ASP A 187 18.15 21.71 2.13
C ASP A 187 19.22 21.14 1.17
N ALA A 188 19.17 21.56 -0.09
CA ALA A 188 20.11 21.11 -1.12
C ALA A 188 21.58 21.57 -0.88
N THR A 189 21.81 22.50 0.05
CA THR A 189 23.16 22.95 0.42
C THR A 189 23.80 22.06 1.49
N LYS A 190 23.02 21.16 2.11
CA LYS A 190 23.47 20.20 3.11
C LYS A 190 23.83 18.86 2.47
N THR A 191 24.41 17.95 3.26
CA THR A 191 24.79 16.60 2.82
C THR A 191 23.63 15.90 2.10
N VAL A 192 23.92 15.37 0.90
CA VAL A 192 22.99 14.64 0.05
C VAL A 192 23.27 13.15 0.14
N GLU A 193 22.23 12.35 0.33
CA GLU A 193 22.30 10.89 0.38
C GLU A 193 22.13 10.30 -1.03
N SER A 194 23.23 10.29 -1.81
CA SER A 194 23.22 9.85 -3.22
C SER A 194 22.85 8.37 -3.41
N THR A 195 22.87 7.57 -2.35
CA THR A 195 22.46 6.16 -2.35
C THR A 195 20.96 5.96 -2.15
N ASP A 196 20.19 7.02 -1.96
CA ASP A 196 18.74 6.96 -1.84
C ASP A 196 18.11 6.32 -3.09
N ILE A 197 17.32 5.26 -2.87
CA ILE A 197 16.77 4.44 -3.95
C ILE A 197 15.51 5.02 -4.62
N LEU A 198 14.87 6.03 -4.02
CA LEU A 198 13.70 6.68 -4.64
C LEU A 198 14.11 7.74 -5.65
N TYR A 199 15.02 8.64 -5.26
CA TYR A 199 15.35 9.82 -6.03
C TYR A 199 16.85 10.08 -6.20
N GLY A 200 17.73 9.14 -5.74
CA GLY A 200 19.18 9.32 -5.81
C GLY A 200 19.68 10.56 -5.05
N GLY A 201 19.01 10.90 -3.96
CA GLY A 201 19.32 12.07 -3.13
C GLY A 201 18.81 13.41 -3.69
N ASN A 202 17.95 13.42 -4.70
CA ASN A 202 17.38 14.67 -5.24
C ASN A 202 16.44 15.34 -4.24
N ILE A 203 16.95 16.36 -3.54
CA ILE A 203 16.25 17.07 -2.47
C ILE A 203 14.98 17.76 -2.98
N ALA A 204 14.98 18.30 -4.20
CA ALA A 204 13.79 18.94 -4.76
C ALA A 204 12.65 17.92 -4.97
N LYS A 205 12.96 16.69 -5.42
CA LYS A 205 11.97 15.62 -5.57
C LYS A 205 11.45 15.14 -4.21
N TRP A 206 12.33 15.02 -3.21
CA TRP A 206 11.92 14.69 -1.83
C TRP A 206 10.99 15.74 -1.22
N LYS A 207 11.25 17.05 -1.45
CA LYS A 207 10.35 18.13 -1.05
C LYS A 207 8.97 17.98 -1.70
N ARG A 208 8.94 17.78 -3.01
CA ARG A 208 7.68 17.59 -3.75
C ARG A 208 6.92 16.36 -3.28
N PHE A 209 7.63 15.27 -2.98
CA PHE A 209 7.02 14.08 -2.40
C PHE A 209 6.40 14.38 -1.04
N GLY A 210 7.13 15.00 -0.12
CA GLY A 210 6.63 15.34 1.21
C GLY A 210 5.39 16.24 1.16
N TYR A 211 5.42 17.30 0.34
CA TYR A 211 4.25 18.18 0.16
C TYR A 211 3.09 17.50 -0.56
N SER A 212 3.34 16.59 -1.51
CA SER A 212 2.26 15.81 -2.15
C SER A 212 1.63 14.81 -1.17
N LEU A 213 2.44 14.23 -0.29
CA LEU A 213 1.93 13.38 0.79
C LEU A 213 1.14 14.20 1.83
N MET A 214 1.57 15.42 2.14
CA MET A 214 0.82 16.36 2.99
C MET A 214 -0.52 16.76 2.36
N LEU A 215 -0.56 17.00 1.05
CA LEU A 215 -1.81 17.20 0.31
C LEU A 215 -2.73 15.99 0.47
N ARG A 216 -2.22 14.76 0.26
CA ARG A 216 -2.98 13.52 0.42
C ARG A 216 -3.53 13.36 1.84
N ALA A 217 -2.69 13.56 2.86
CA ALA A 217 -3.09 13.48 4.26
C ALA A 217 -4.12 14.56 4.63
N GLY A 218 -3.95 15.79 4.16
CA GLY A 218 -4.93 16.87 4.34
C GLY A 218 -6.28 16.52 3.71
N MET A 219 -6.28 15.96 2.50
CA MET A 219 -7.52 15.57 1.82
C MET A 219 -8.26 14.42 2.52
N ARG A 220 -7.58 13.58 3.35
CA ARG A 220 -8.29 12.59 4.20
C ARG A 220 -9.26 13.25 5.16
N LEU A 221 -8.98 14.45 5.62
CA LEU A 221 -9.76 15.16 6.65
C LEU A 221 -10.96 15.93 6.10
N THR A 222 -11.22 15.89 4.79
CA THR A 222 -12.27 16.70 4.12
C THR A 222 -13.67 16.59 4.74
N LYS A 223 -14.01 15.44 5.34
CA LYS A 223 -15.32 15.23 5.99
C LYS A 223 -15.30 15.42 7.50
N VAL A 224 -14.16 15.17 8.16
CA VAL A 224 -14.08 15.16 9.63
C VAL A 224 -13.56 16.47 10.19
N ASP A 225 -12.61 17.11 9.50
CA ASP A 225 -12.04 18.42 9.89
C ASP A 225 -11.64 19.22 8.63
N PRO A 226 -12.60 19.83 7.93
CA PRO A 226 -12.36 20.56 6.70
C PRO A 226 -11.52 21.83 6.91
N ALA A 227 -11.46 22.39 8.10
CA ALA A 227 -10.64 23.57 8.40
C ALA A 227 -9.15 23.23 8.42
N THR A 228 -8.78 22.17 9.15
CA THR A 228 -7.42 21.61 9.15
C THR A 228 -7.04 21.10 7.77
N ALA A 229 -7.96 20.40 7.08
CA ALA A 229 -7.76 19.97 5.70
C ALA A 229 -7.35 21.13 4.79
N ARG A 230 -8.14 22.21 4.76
CA ARG A 230 -7.85 23.42 3.97
C ARG A 230 -6.49 24.01 4.29
N THR A 231 -6.16 24.14 5.57
CA THR A 231 -4.89 24.71 6.03
C THR A 231 -3.70 23.97 5.45
N TYR A 232 -3.66 22.65 5.62
CA TYR A 232 -2.51 21.84 5.17
C TYR A 232 -2.49 21.61 3.66
N VAL A 233 -3.64 21.53 3.00
CA VAL A 233 -3.72 21.54 1.54
C VAL A 233 -3.13 22.83 0.97
N THR A 234 -3.49 24.00 1.51
CA THR A 234 -2.92 25.29 1.08
C THR A 234 -1.42 25.36 1.30
N LYS A 235 -0.92 24.89 2.46
CA LYS A 235 0.51 24.77 2.73
C LYS A 235 1.23 23.86 1.73
N ALA A 236 0.65 22.69 1.43
CA ALA A 236 1.21 21.75 0.47
C ALA A 236 1.36 22.36 -0.93
N VAL A 237 0.32 23.06 -1.39
CA VAL A 237 0.35 23.76 -2.68
C VAL A 237 1.43 24.85 -2.70
N THR A 238 1.53 25.64 -1.63
CA THR A 238 2.55 26.70 -1.49
C THR A 238 3.97 26.15 -1.43
N GLY A 239 4.16 25.02 -0.74
CA GLY A 239 5.44 24.34 -0.59
C GLY A 239 5.94 23.66 -1.88
N GLY A 240 5.05 23.40 -2.81
CA GLY A 240 5.35 22.82 -4.11
C GLY A 240 5.20 21.30 -4.15
N VAL A 241 4.10 20.85 -4.73
CA VAL A 241 3.79 19.43 -4.95
C VAL A 241 4.44 18.90 -6.23
N MET A 242 4.31 17.59 -6.52
CA MET A 242 4.79 16.94 -7.75
C MET A 242 4.31 17.67 -9.00
N GLN A 243 5.21 17.87 -9.97
CA GLN A 243 5.00 18.67 -11.19
C GLN A 243 4.97 17.81 -12.46
N SER A 244 5.53 16.62 -12.43
CA SER A 244 5.57 15.69 -13.56
C SER A 244 5.68 14.24 -13.06
N ASN A 245 5.55 13.26 -13.96
CA ASN A 245 5.78 11.85 -13.66
C ASN A 245 7.21 11.54 -13.22
N ASP A 246 8.18 12.41 -13.49
CA ASP A 246 9.56 12.29 -12.99
C ASP A 246 9.67 12.49 -11.48
N ASP A 247 8.66 13.09 -10.86
CA ASP A 247 8.56 13.29 -9.42
C ASP A 247 7.88 12.11 -8.69
N ASN A 248 7.36 11.13 -9.42
CA ASN A 248 6.69 9.97 -8.81
C ASN A 248 7.58 9.29 -7.78
N ALA A 249 7.04 9.05 -6.59
CA ALA A 249 7.67 8.18 -5.60
C ALA A 249 7.46 6.73 -6.04
N VAL A 250 8.50 6.17 -6.62
CA VAL A 250 8.41 4.85 -7.27
C VAL A 250 9.58 3.96 -6.84
N MET A 251 9.24 2.76 -6.37
CA MET A 251 10.21 1.69 -6.18
C MET A 251 10.42 0.97 -7.52
N ARG A 252 11.69 0.90 -7.95
CA ARG A 252 12.08 0.19 -9.17
C ARG A 252 12.54 -1.21 -8.81
N HIS A 253 11.89 -2.19 -9.39
CA HIS A 253 12.25 -3.60 -9.23
C HIS A 253 13.25 -4.05 -10.28
N THR A 254 13.91 -5.18 -10.02
CA THR A 254 14.94 -5.78 -10.88
C THR A 254 14.75 -7.29 -10.94
N ALA A 255 15.49 -7.96 -11.80
CA ALA A 255 15.49 -9.43 -11.87
C ALA A 255 15.90 -10.12 -10.54
N LEU A 256 16.72 -9.43 -9.72
CA LEU A 256 17.15 -9.95 -8.41
C LEU A 256 16.19 -9.54 -7.28
N TYR A 257 15.40 -8.51 -7.51
CA TYR A 257 14.45 -7.96 -6.56
C TYR A 257 13.13 -7.70 -7.28
N ASN A 258 12.28 -8.70 -7.34
CA ASN A 258 11.06 -8.66 -8.11
C ASN A 258 9.94 -7.87 -7.41
N ASN A 259 9.02 -7.35 -8.23
CA ASN A 259 7.74 -6.87 -7.76
C ASN A 259 6.95 -8.02 -7.12
N TRP A 260 6.56 -7.86 -5.86
CA TRP A 260 5.97 -8.96 -5.09
C TRP A 260 4.57 -9.34 -5.52
N ILE A 261 3.74 -8.38 -5.95
CA ILE A 261 2.42 -8.69 -6.52
C ILE A 261 2.62 -9.53 -7.79
N ALA A 262 3.54 -9.10 -8.65
CA ALA A 262 3.87 -9.81 -9.87
C ALA A 262 4.41 -11.22 -9.59
N ASN A 263 5.36 -11.35 -8.67
CA ASN A 263 5.93 -12.64 -8.29
C ASN A 263 4.85 -13.57 -7.72
N HIS A 264 4.00 -13.06 -6.83
CA HIS A 264 2.93 -13.85 -6.23
C HIS A 264 1.95 -14.38 -7.29
N LEU A 265 1.48 -13.50 -8.19
CA LEU A 265 0.56 -13.87 -9.25
C LEU A 265 1.19 -14.75 -10.33
N GLN A 266 2.49 -14.63 -10.62
CA GLN A 266 3.16 -15.47 -11.60
C GLN A 266 3.56 -16.84 -11.07
N ALA A 267 4.07 -16.92 -9.84
CA ALA A 267 4.67 -18.13 -9.29
C ALA A 267 3.71 -19.00 -8.47
N ARG A 268 2.75 -18.38 -7.76
CA ARG A 268 1.90 -19.07 -6.79
C ARG A 268 0.42 -19.08 -7.15
N GLU A 269 -0.11 -17.94 -7.63
CA GLU A 269 -1.55 -17.71 -7.76
C GLU A 269 -1.97 -17.36 -9.20
N LYS A 270 -1.24 -17.86 -10.20
CA LYS A 270 -1.39 -17.50 -11.61
C LYS A 270 -2.82 -17.59 -12.15
N THR A 271 -3.63 -18.53 -11.62
CA THR A 271 -4.98 -18.80 -12.11
C THR A 271 -6.07 -18.38 -11.13
N ASN A 272 -5.71 -17.73 -10.02
CA ASN A 272 -6.62 -17.55 -8.90
C ASN A 272 -7.15 -16.12 -8.74
N PHE A 273 -6.57 -15.13 -9.43
CA PHE A 273 -7.00 -13.73 -9.36
C PHE A 273 -7.41 -13.20 -10.74
N TYR A 274 -8.49 -12.42 -10.76
CA TYR A 274 -9.12 -11.90 -11.97
C TYR A 274 -9.45 -10.43 -11.81
N LEU A 275 -9.47 -9.69 -12.91
CA LEU A 275 -9.99 -8.33 -12.92
C LEU A 275 -11.50 -8.37 -12.68
N ALA A 276 -11.99 -7.56 -11.75
CA ALA A 276 -13.40 -7.49 -11.41
C ALA A 276 -14.23 -6.83 -12.51
N ALA A 277 -15.47 -7.30 -12.70
CA ALA A 277 -16.36 -6.79 -13.70
C ALA A 277 -16.60 -5.27 -13.61
N PRO A 278 -16.79 -4.64 -12.45
CA PRO A 278 -16.96 -3.19 -12.37
C PRO A 278 -15.78 -2.43 -12.97
N PHE A 279 -14.55 -2.86 -12.73
CA PHE A 279 -13.34 -2.21 -13.26
C PHE A 279 -13.21 -2.39 -14.77
N VAL A 280 -13.31 -3.61 -15.26
CA VAL A 280 -13.24 -3.89 -16.71
C VAL A 280 -14.35 -3.17 -17.46
N ASN A 281 -15.59 -3.22 -16.93
CA ASN A 281 -16.75 -2.58 -17.56
C ASN A 281 -16.60 -1.06 -17.61
N TYR A 282 -16.08 -0.43 -16.54
CA TYR A 282 -15.81 1.01 -16.54
C TYR A 282 -14.81 1.38 -17.65
N LEU A 283 -13.69 0.68 -17.72
CA LEU A 283 -12.66 0.97 -18.74
C LEU A 283 -13.19 0.73 -20.17
N LYS A 284 -13.96 -0.35 -20.39
CA LYS A 284 -14.60 -0.63 -21.71
C LYS A 284 -15.62 0.45 -22.08
N ALA A 285 -16.54 0.79 -21.20
CA ALA A 285 -17.60 1.76 -21.46
C ALA A 285 -17.08 3.15 -21.83
N ASN A 286 -15.89 3.48 -21.31
CA ASN A 286 -15.23 4.75 -21.58
C ASN A 286 -14.17 4.67 -22.72
N ASN A 287 -14.06 3.55 -23.41
CA ASN A 287 -13.00 3.33 -24.40
C ASN A 287 -11.61 3.68 -23.86
N ASP A 288 -11.34 3.34 -22.60
CA ASP A 288 -10.13 3.73 -21.90
C ASP A 288 -8.91 2.99 -22.46
N PRO A 289 -7.91 3.69 -22.99
CA PRO A 289 -6.78 3.06 -23.66
C PRO A 289 -5.88 2.25 -22.70
N ARG A 290 -5.98 2.49 -21.37
CA ARG A 290 -5.24 1.73 -20.34
C ARG A 290 -5.66 0.26 -20.29
N LEU A 291 -6.90 -0.07 -20.67
CA LEU A 291 -7.43 -1.43 -20.60
C LEU A 291 -6.56 -2.44 -21.36
N ARG A 292 -6.03 -2.08 -22.52
CA ARG A 292 -5.16 -2.93 -23.33
C ARG A 292 -3.90 -3.36 -22.58
N SER A 293 -3.35 -2.47 -21.76
CA SER A 293 -2.12 -2.73 -21.00
C SER A 293 -2.41 -3.39 -19.65
N ILE A 294 -3.58 -3.13 -19.07
CA ILE A 294 -3.98 -3.66 -17.76
C ILE A 294 -4.48 -5.10 -17.84
N ALA A 295 -5.23 -5.44 -18.91
CA ALA A 295 -5.97 -6.68 -18.97
C ALA A 295 -5.41 -7.66 -20.02
N VAL A 296 -5.47 -8.94 -19.68
CA VAL A 296 -5.30 -10.07 -20.60
C VAL A 296 -6.42 -11.08 -20.38
N ARG A 297 -7.02 -11.57 -21.48
CA ARG A 297 -7.97 -12.68 -21.44
C ARG A 297 -7.42 -13.85 -22.24
N TYR A 298 -7.48 -15.05 -21.68
CA TYR A 298 -7.15 -16.30 -22.37
C TYR A 298 -8.41 -16.88 -23.01
N VAL A 299 -8.73 -16.38 -24.19
CA VAL A 299 -10.03 -16.57 -24.85
C VAL A 299 -10.35 -18.06 -25.04
N GLY A 300 -11.51 -18.48 -24.49
CA GLY A 300 -12.00 -19.84 -24.57
C GLY A 300 -11.23 -20.87 -23.72
N ALA A 301 -10.41 -20.44 -22.77
CA ALA A 301 -9.72 -21.34 -21.85
C ALA A 301 -10.73 -22.12 -21.00
N LYS A 302 -10.61 -23.45 -20.93
CA LYS A 302 -11.47 -24.36 -20.16
C LYS A 302 -10.83 -24.84 -18.86
N GLY A 303 -9.54 -24.52 -18.64
CA GLY A 303 -8.79 -24.88 -17.45
C GLY A 303 -7.55 -23.99 -17.28
N GLY A 304 -6.97 -23.96 -16.07
CA GLY A 304 -5.75 -23.20 -15.79
C GLY A 304 -4.58 -23.50 -16.75
N PRO A 305 -4.30 -24.77 -17.10
CA PRO A 305 -3.26 -25.11 -18.08
C PRO A 305 -3.47 -24.53 -19.49
N GLU A 306 -4.69 -24.13 -19.84
CA GLU A 306 -4.99 -23.51 -21.12
C GLU A 306 -4.77 -21.98 -21.15
N GLN A 307 -4.41 -21.38 -20.04
CA GLN A 307 -4.03 -19.97 -19.96
C GLN A 307 -2.60 -19.77 -20.49
N VAL A 308 -2.45 -19.93 -21.81
CA VAL A 308 -1.19 -19.88 -22.54
C VAL A 308 -1.17 -18.74 -23.56
N ALA A 309 0.02 -18.34 -24.00
CA ALA A 309 0.21 -17.22 -24.93
C ALA A 309 -0.64 -17.30 -26.20
N ALA A 310 -0.85 -18.50 -26.74
CA ALA A 310 -1.67 -18.72 -27.96
C ALA A 310 -3.16 -18.32 -27.78
N ARG A 311 -3.67 -18.24 -26.55
CA ARG A 311 -5.04 -17.81 -26.25
C ARG A 311 -5.10 -16.38 -25.69
N ALA A 312 -3.95 -15.79 -25.36
CA ALA A 312 -3.88 -14.47 -24.74
C ALA A 312 -4.32 -13.36 -25.71
N SER A 313 -5.28 -12.56 -25.29
CA SER A 313 -5.72 -11.36 -26.00
C SER A 313 -5.75 -10.17 -25.07
N THR A 314 -5.17 -9.06 -25.52
CA THR A 314 -5.24 -7.75 -24.86
C THR A 314 -6.21 -6.80 -25.57
N ASP A 315 -6.95 -7.28 -26.57
CA ASP A 315 -7.97 -6.49 -27.27
C ASP A 315 -9.07 -6.07 -26.27
N PRO A 316 -9.34 -4.76 -26.10
CA PRO A 316 -10.37 -4.28 -25.20
C PRO A 316 -11.77 -4.86 -25.46
N SER A 317 -12.10 -5.16 -26.73
CA SER A 317 -13.42 -5.67 -27.12
C SER A 317 -13.75 -7.03 -26.50
N VAL A 318 -12.74 -7.90 -26.35
CA VAL A 318 -12.90 -9.26 -25.83
C VAL A 318 -12.77 -9.36 -24.30
N GLN A 319 -12.32 -8.30 -23.61
CA GLN A 319 -12.14 -8.36 -22.16
C GLN A 319 -13.47 -8.57 -21.44
N VAL A 320 -13.49 -9.46 -20.44
CA VAL A 320 -14.66 -9.78 -19.60
C VAL A 320 -14.19 -9.88 -18.16
N GLY A 321 -14.61 -8.94 -17.31
CA GLY A 321 -14.30 -8.95 -15.88
C GLY A 321 -15.11 -10.03 -15.15
N MET A 322 -14.52 -10.60 -14.10
CA MET A 322 -15.19 -11.57 -13.24
C MET A 322 -16.25 -10.89 -12.37
N PRO A 323 -17.50 -11.42 -12.29
CA PRO A 323 -18.53 -10.85 -11.45
C PRO A 323 -18.19 -10.97 -9.96
N MET A 324 -18.63 -9.97 -9.17
CA MET A 324 -18.48 -9.94 -7.71
C MET A 324 -19.43 -10.94 -7.03
N GLY A 325 -18.97 -11.47 -5.88
CA GLY A 325 -19.82 -12.27 -5.00
C GLY A 325 -20.10 -13.70 -5.46
N TYR A 326 -19.26 -14.23 -6.31
CA TYR A 326 -19.28 -15.64 -6.73
C TYR A 326 -18.05 -16.37 -6.21
N ASP A 327 -18.24 -17.61 -5.75
CA ASP A 327 -17.13 -18.55 -5.54
C ASP A 327 -16.83 -19.33 -6.83
N ASN A 328 -15.77 -20.14 -6.81
CA ASN A 328 -15.32 -20.91 -7.97
C ASN A 328 -16.35 -21.95 -8.46
N VAL A 329 -17.27 -22.38 -7.62
CA VAL A 329 -18.35 -23.32 -7.99
C VAL A 329 -19.51 -22.57 -8.63
N THR A 330 -19.99 -21.53 -7.99
CA THR A 330 -21.14 -20.75 -8.43
C THR A 330 -20.88 -19.95 -9.70
N VAL A 331 -19.67 -19.38 -9.87
CA VAL A 331 -19.26 -18.71 -11.11
C VAL A 331 -19.13 -19.67 -12.30
N SER A 332 -18.86 -20.96 -12.03
CA SER A 332 -18.67 -21.99 -13.04
C SER A 332 -19.97 -22.65 -13.50
N THR A 333 -21.13 -22.20 -13.01
CA THR A 333 -22.41 -22.75 -13.47
C THR A 333 -22.68 -22.37 -14.93
N PRO A 334 -23.28 -23.28 -15.75
CA PRO A 334 -23.57 -23.00 -17.15
C PRO A 334 -24.35 -21.70 -17.39
N ALA A 335 -25.26 -21.37 -16.49
CA ALA A 335 -26.06 -20.15 -16.59
C ALA A 335 -25.21 -18.88 -16.43
N VAL A 336 -24.30 -18.84 -15.45
CA VAL A 336 -23.39 -17.71 -15.24
C VAL A 336 -22.38 -17.60 -16.39
N LEU A 337 -21.76 -18.70 -16.80
CA LEU A 337 -20.81 -18.70 -17.92
C LEU A 337 -21.46 -18.19 -19.21
N ALA A 338 -22.68 -18.65 -19.52
CA ALA A 338 -23.46 -18.20 -20.68
C ALA A 338 -23.82 -16.70 -20.59
N GLN A 339 -24.18 -16.21 -19.42
CA GLN A 339 -24.50 -14.78 -19.18
C GLN A 339 -23.33 -13.86 -19.52
N TYR A 340 -22.09 -14.29 -19.22
CA TYR A 340 -20.87 -13.51 -19.48
C TYR A 340 -20.19 -13.85 -20.79
N GLY A 341 -20.66 -14.86 -21.54
CA GLY A 341 -20.07 -15.30 -22.81
C GLY A 341 -18.65 -15.81 -22.64
N VAL A 342 -18.41 -16.59 -21.58
CA VAL A 342 -17.12 -17.20 -21.26
C VAL A 342 -17.23 -18.73 -21.24
N ALA A 343 -16.13 -19.42 -21.61
CA ALA A 343 -16.11 -20.87 -21.66
C ALA A 343 -15.97 -21.53 -20.28
N SER A 344 -15.37 -20.83 -19.34
CA SER A 344 -15.13 -21.27 -17.97
C SER A 344 -14.69 -20.09 -17.09
N LEU A 345 -14.48 -20.32 -15.79
CA LEU A 345 -13.90 -19.31 -14.90
C LEU A 345 -12.50 -18.85 -15.34
N TRP A 346 -11.71 -19.70 -16.01
CA TRP A 346 -10.37 -19.36 -16.51
C TRP A 346 -10.37 -18.50 -17.78
N ASP A 347 -11.54 -18.25 -18.34
CA ASP A 347 -11.74 -17.39 -19.51
C ASP A 347 -12.07 -15.92 -19.12
N PHE A 348 -12.21 -15.59 -17.84
CA PHE A 348 -12.31 -14.19 -17.39
C PHE A 348 -10.96 -13.47 -17.49
N SER A 349 -11.01 -12.15 -17.66
CA SER A 349 -9.82 -11.30 -17.76
C SER A 349 -9.00 -11.27 -16.49
N GLN A 350 -7.68 -11.35 -16.63
CA GLN A 350 -6.70 -11.24 -15.55
C GLN A 350 -5.85 -9.98 -15.73
N VAL A 351 -5.07 -9.64 -14.70
CA VAL A 351 -4.05 -8.59 -14.81
C VAL A 351 -2.97 -9.04 -15.80
N ASN A 352 -2.56 -8.15 -16.68
CA ASN A 352 -1.55 -8.46 -17.69
C ASN A 352 -0.15 -8.53 -17.07
N LEU A 353 0.36 -9.75 -16.90
CA LEU A 353 1.67 -10.05 -16.33
C LEU A 353 2.84 -9.76 -17.30
N ASN A 354 2.55 -9.36 -18.54
CA ASN A 354 3.57 -8.99 -19.52
C ASN A 354 3.76 -7.47 -19.65
N THR A 355 2.97 -6.68 -18.91
CA THR A 355 3.02 -5.22 -18.92
C THR A 355 3.03 -4.67 -17.49
N VAL A 356 1.86 -4.40 -16.91
CA VAL A 356 1.72 -3.71 -15.61
C VAL A 356 2.20 -4.53 -14.42
N LEU A 357 2.30 -5.86 -14.55
CA LEU A 357 2.80 -6.77 -13.52
C LEU A 357 3.89 -7.72 -14.03
N LYS A 358 4.84 -7.20 -14.81
CA LYS A 358 6.12 -7.89 -15.02
C LYS A 358 6.86 -8.01 -13.69
N LEU A 359 7.76 -8.98 -13.59
CA LEU A 359 8.56 -9.18 -12.37
C LEU A 359 9.40 -7.95 -11.99
N ASP A 360 9.81 -7.16 -12.96
CA ASP A 360 10.55 -5.90 -12.80
C ASP A 360 9.67 -4.65 -12.90
N ALA A 361 8.33 -4.81 -12.93
CA ALA A 361 7.41 -3.68 -12.99
C ALA A 361 7.57 -2.77 -11.77
N PRO A 362 7.56 -1.43 -11.96
CA PRO A 362 7.69 -0.48 -10.87
C PRO A 362 6.46 -0.51 -9.95
N GLU A 363 6.68 -0.21 -8.68
CA GLU A 363 5.61 0.01 -7.69
C GLU A 363 5.52 1.50 -7.35
N PHE A 364 4.32 2.07 -7.53
CA PHE A 364 4.07 3.49 -7.33
C PHE A 364 3.44 3.76 -5.97
N HIS A 365 4.12 4.53 -5.12
CA HIS A 365 3.64 4.91 -3.79
C HIS A 365 2.80 6.19 -3.81
N VAL A 366 3.33 7.24 -4.42
CA VAL A 366 2.64 8.53 -4.64
C VAL A 366 2.97 9.01 -6.05
N THR A 367 1.96 9.41 -6.80
CA THR A 367 2.14 9.80 -8.20
C THR A 367 1.70 11.24 -8.47
N HIS A 368 2.29 11.81 -9.51
CA HIS A 368 1.87 13.10 -10.04
C HIS A 368 0.39 13.08 -10.47
N ALA A 369 -0.05 11.98 -11.09
CA ALA A 369 -1.45 11.78 -11.46
C ALA A 369 -2.39 11.90 -10.27
N GLN A 370 -2.11 11.16 -9.18
CA GLN A 370 -2.86 11.24 -7.93
C GLN A 370 -2.84 12.65 -7.34
N THR A 371 -1.67 13.29 -7.35
CA THR A 371 -1.48 14.66 -6.85
C THR A 371 -2.35 15.66 -7.60
N GLN A 372 -2.37 15.61 -8.95
CA GLN A 372 -3.20 16.49 -9.77
C GLN A 372 -4.71 16.27 -9.55
N LEU A 373 -5.13 15.02 -9.40
CA LEU A 373 -6.54 14.72 -9.11
C LEU A 373 -6.96 15.20 -7.70
N LEU A 374 -6.09 15.11 -6.71
CA LEU A 374 -6.34 15.72 -5.39
C LEU A 374 -6.37 17.25 -5.46
N LEU A 375 -5.54 17.88 -6.30
CA LEU A 375 -5.61 19.32 -6.57
C LEU A 375 -6.91 19.70 -7.28
N ALA A 376 -7.42 18.87 -8.19
CA ALA A 376 -8.73 19.07 -8.81
C ALA A 376 -9.85 19.10 -7.77
N GLU A 377 -9.83 18.15 -6.80
CA GLU A 377 -10.79 18.17 -5.70
C GLU A 377 -10.59 19.38 -4.77
N ALA A 378 -9.35 19.75 -4.47
CA ALA A 378 -9.04 20.93 -3.68
C ALA A 378 -9.53 22.24 -4.37
N ALA A 379 -9.39 22.33 -5.70
CA ALA A 379 -9.92 23.43 -6.50
C ALA A 379 -11.47 23.46 -6.47
N GLN A 380 -12.13 22.30 -6.57
CA GLN A 380 -13.59 22.18 -6.43
C GLN A 380 -14.09 22.67 -5.06
N ARG A 381 -13.26 22.56 -4.03
CA ARG A 381 -13.54 23.07 -2.68
C ARG A 381 -13.12 24.53 -2.47
N GLY A 382 -12.51 25.19 -3.46
CA GLY A 382 -11.99 26.56 -3.35
C GLY A 382 -10.74 26.69 -2.47
N TRP A 383 -9.90 25.65 -2.41
CA TRP A 383 -8.69 25.62 -1.55
C TRP A 383 -7.39 25.86 -2.33
N THR A 384 -7.46 25.97 -3.64
CA THR A 384 -6.34 26.32 -4.52
C THR A 384 -6.78 27.21 -5.67
N THR A 385 -5.84 27.91 -6.32
CA THR A 385 -6.11 28.93 -7.35
C THR A 385 -6.25 28.35 -8.78
N GLY A 386 -5.84 27.11 -9.02
CA GLY A 386 -5.99 26.47 -10.33
C GLY A 386 -7.44 26.08 -10.63
N THR A 387 -7.75 25.84 -11.91
CA THR A 387 -9.09 25.39 -12.30
C THR A 387 -9.26 23.88 -12.07
N VAL A 388 -10.48 23.48 -11.73
CA VAL A 388 -10.83 22.07 -11.54
C VAL A 388 -10.53 21.26 -12.82
N ALA A 389 -10.94 21.79 -13.97
CA ALA A 389 -10.79 21.13 -15.26
C ALA A 389 -9.31 20.94 -15.65
N ASP A 390 -8.47 21.95 -15.43
CA ASP A 390 -7.03 21.85 -15.74
C ASP A 390 -6.34 20.78 -14.90
N TYR A 391 -6.58 20.78 -13.58
CA TYR A 391 -6.01 19.78 -12.69
C TYR A 391 -6.53 18.37 -13.01
N PHE A 392 -7.82 18.23 -13.30
CA PHE A 392 -8.41 16.96 -13.72
C PHE A 392 -7.76 16.43 -14.99
N THR A 393 -7.69 17.27 -16.04
CA THR A 393 -7.08 16.90 -17.32
C THR A 393 -5.61 16.51 -17.16
N LYS A 394 -4.84 17.28 -16.37
CA LYS A 394 -3.44 16.98 -16.07
C LYS A 394 -3.29 15.66 -15.33
N GLY A 395 -4.16 15.38 -14.35
CA GLY A 395 -4.12 14.13 -13.60
C GLY A 395 -4.43 12.90 -14.45
N VAL A 396 -5.45 12.98 -15.30
CA VAL A 396 -5.80 11.89 -16.23
C VAL A 396 -4.69 11.69 -17.25
N ARG A 397 -4.16 12.77 -17.86
CA ARG A 397 -3.02 12.70 -18.79
C ARG A 397 -1.81 12.05 -18.15
N ALA A 398 -1.42 12.51 -16.96
CA ALA A 398 -0.26 11.99 -16.25
C ALA A 398 -0.35 10.48 -16.00
N ASN A 399 -1.55 9.96 -15.68
CA ASN A 399 -1.74 8.52 -15.52
C ASN A 399 -1.69 7.76 -16.85
N LEU A 400 -2.24 8.31 -17.93
CA LEU A 400 -2.12 7.71 -19.26
C LEU A 400 -0.64 7.62 -19.71
N GLU A 401 0.13 8.68 -19.51
CA GLU A 401 1.58 8.72 -19.80
C GLU A 401 2.38 7.78 -18.89
N GLN A 402 1.98 7.63 -17.62
CA GLN A 402 2.63 6.73 -16.65
C GLN A 402 2.64 5.27 -17.11
N MET A 403 1.71 4.84 -17.96
CA MET A 403 1.65 3.46 -18.43
C MET A 403 2.96 3.01 -19.10
N ALA A 404 3.68 3.90 -19.79
CA ALA A 404 4.99 3.62 -20.38
C ALA A 404 6.07 3.23 -19.36
N ALA A 405 5.91 3.62 -18.09
CA ALA A 405 6.88 3.29 -17.04
C ALA A 405 6.78 1.83 -16.55
N TYR A 406 5.66 1.16 -16.77
CA TYR A 406 5.52 -0.27 -16.47
C TYR A 406 6.23 -1.13 -17.52
N ASP A 407 6.02 -0.81 -18.79
CA ASP A 407 6.66 -1.47 -19.94
C ASP A 407 6.54 -0.56 -21.19
N PRO A 408 7.55 -0.48 -22.06
CA PRO A 408 7.45 0.29 -23.30
C PRO A 408 6.26 -0.09 -24.18
N SER A 409 5.83 -1.36 -24.18
CA SER A 409 4.66 -1.83 -24.94
C SER A 409 3.33 -1.37 -24.33
N ALA A 410 3.33 -0.93 -23.09
CA ALA A 410 2.17 -0.33 -22.42
C ALA A 410 2.02 1.16 -22.71
N ALA A 411 2.97 1.78 -23.40
CA ALA A 411 2.91 3.20 -23.78
C ALA A 411 1.65 3.47 -24.62
N ILE A 412 0.93 4.53 -24.23
CA ILE A 412 -0.27 4.99 -24.93
C ILE A 412 0.17 6.10 -25.89
N PRO A 413 -0.10 5.95 -27.21
CA PRO A 413 0.25 6.98 -28.18
C PRO A 413 -0.42 8.33 -27.87
N GLU A 414 0.27 9.44 -28.11
CA GLU A 414 -0.24 10.78 -27.83
C GLU A 414 -1.61 11.06 -28.48
N ALA A 415 -1.81 10.58 -29.72
CA ALA A 415 -3.10 10.71 -30.39
C ALA A 415 -4.25 10.04 -29.62
N ALA A 416 -3.99 8.89 -29.00
CA ALA A 416 -4.98 8.16 -28.19
C ALA A 416 -5.22 8.88 -26.84
N ILE A 417 -4.17 9.43 -26.22
CA ILE A 417 -4.27 10.28 -25.03
C ILE A 417 -5.17 11.47 -25.32
N GLN A 418 -4.88 12.21 -26.39
CA GLN A 418 -5.63 13.39 -26.77
C GLN A 418 -7.09 13.07 -27.11
N ALA A 419 -7.33 11.97 -27.84
CA ALA A 419 -8.69 11.51 -28.16
C ALA A 419 -9.49 11.17 -26.89
N TYR A 420 -8.86 10.47 -25.92
CA TYR A 420 -9.51 10.13 -24.66
C TYR A 420 -9.87 11.39 -23.84
N LEU A 421 -8.94 12.32 -23.68
CA LEU A 421 -9.15 13.57 -22.94
C LEU A 421 -10.25 14.44 -23.57
N THR A 422 -10.31 14.48 -24.91
CA THR A 422 -11.33 15.23 -25.65
C THR A 422 -12.72 14.60 -25.48
N ALA A 423 -12.79 13.27 -25.45
CA ALA A 423 -14.05 12.53 -25.28
C ALA A 423 -14.58 12.56 -23.83
N HIS A 424 -13.71 12.80 -22.84
CA HIS A 424 -14.05 12.74 -21.42
C HIS A 424 -13.70 14.03 -20.66
N PRO A 425 -14.26 15.19 -21.06
CA PRO A 425 -14.06 16.43 -20.32
C PRO A 425 -14.70 16.34 -18.93
N LEU A 426 -14.20 17.14 -18.00
CA LEU A 426 -14.82 17.26 -16.69
C LEU A 426 -16.24 17.87 -16.81
N ASP A 427 -17.22 17.17 -16.28
CA ASP A 427 -18.57 17.70 -16.05
C ASP A 427 -18.61 18.37 -14.67
N PRO A 428 -18.80 19.70 -14.60
CA PRO A 428 -18.86 20.40 -13.32
C PRO A 428 -19.94 19.89 -12.36
N ALA A 429 -21.04 19.34 -12.88
CA ALA A 429 -22.13 18.78 -12.06
C ALA A 429 -21.73 17.45 -11.41
N LYS A 430 -20.74 16.75 -11.95
CA LYS A 430 -20.24 15.45 -11.48
C LYS A 430 -18.76 15.50 -11.08
N ALA A 431 -18.22 16.68 -10.83
CA ALA A 431 -16.78 16.87 -10.65
C ALA A 431 -16.17 15.94 -9.60
N LEU A 432 -16.73 15.85 -8.40
CA LEU A 432 -16.20 14.99 -7.34
C LEU A 432 -16.26 13.49 -7.70
N GLU A 433 -17.32 13.06 -8.37
CA GLU A 433 -17.45 11.68 -8.86
C GLU A 433 -16.38 11.37 -9.90
N GLN A 434 -16.25 12.21 -10.93
CA GLN A 434 -15.29 11.98 -12.02
C GLN A 434 -13.85 12.05 -11.52
N ILE A 435 -13.50 13.02 -10.68
CA ILE A 435 -12.17 13.16 -10.09
C ILE A 435 -11.80 11.89 -9.31
N ASN A 436 -12.67 11.45 -8.40
CA ASN A 436 -12.36 10.31 -7.55
C ASN A 436 -12.46 8.97 -8.27
N THR A 437 -13.28 8.87 -9.33
CA THR A 437 -13.28 7.70 -10.22
C THR A 437 -11.98 7.62 -11.03
N GLN A 438 -11.47 8.74 -11.56
CA GLN A 438 -10.16 8.75 -12.20
C GLN A 438 -9.02 8.52 -11.20
N TYR A 439 -9.15 8.98 -9.95
CA TYR A 439 -8.21 8.64 -8.88
C TYR A 439 -8.17 7.14 -8.58
N TRP A 440 -9.33 6.47 -8.60
CA TRP A 440 -9.45 5.03 -8.47
C TRP A 440 -8.72 4.29 -9.61
N VAL A 441 -8.86 4.73 -10.87
CA VAL A 441 -8.11 4.15 -11.98
C VAL A 441 -6.61 4.45 -11.87
N ALA A 442 -6.23 5.69 -11.52
CA ALA A 442 -4.83 6.12 -11.40
C ALA A 442 -4.08 5.45 -10.24
N SER A 443 -4.80 4.93 -9.27
CA SER A 443 -4.24 4.21 -8.12
C SER A 443 -4.21 2.68 -8.31
N PHE A 444 -4.46 2.17 -9.53
CA PHE A 444 -4.39 0.74 -9.81
C PHE A 444 -3.06 0.14 -9.30
N LEU A 445 -3.14 -1.00 -8.61
CA LEU A 445 -2.05 -1.70 -7.92
C LEU A 445 -1.51 -1.02 -6.64
N ASN A 446 -2.10 0.09 -6.18
CA ASN A 446 -1.79 0.69 -4.88
C ASN A 446 -2.96 0.44 -3.91
N GLY A 447 -3.01 -0.75 -3.33
CA GLY A 447 -4.12 -1.24 -2.50
C GLY A 447 -4.47 -0.31 -1.33
N PRO A 448 -3.50 0.06 -0.47
CA PRO A 448 -3.79 0.93 0.68
C PRO A 448 -4.41 2.28 0.29
N GLU A 449 -3.88 2.92 -0.76
CA GLU A 449 -4.40 4.20 -1.22
C GLU A 449 -5.79 4.08 -1.85
N LEU A 450 -6.02 3.04 -2.65
CA LEU A 450 -7.32 2.72 -3.22
C LEU A 450 -8.38 2.55 -2.12
N PHE A 451 -8.09 1.73 -1.13
CA PHE A 451 -8.99 1.45 -0.02
C PHE A 451 -9.28 2.71 0.81
N ALA A 452 -8.26 3.51 1.08
CA ALA A 452 -8.41 4.73 1.85
C ALA A 452 -9.22 5.80 1.08
N ASN A 453 -8.90 6.06 -0.20
CA ASN A 453 -9.60 7.09 -0.97
C ASN A 453 -11.06 6.71 -1.28
N PHE A 454 -11.34 5.43 -1.53
CA PHE A 454 -12.72 4.95 -1.71
C PHE A 454 -13.58 5.25 -0.48
N ARG A 455 -13.10 4.91 0.72
CA ARG A 455 -13.82 5.17 1.98
C ARG A 455 -14.02 6.67 2.23
N ARG A 456 -12.99 7.46 1.92
CA ARG A 456 -13.03 8.92 2.07
C ARG A 456 -14.02 9.58 1.12
N SER A 457 -13.93 9.26 -0.15
CA SER A 457 -14.70 9.95 -1.20
C SER A 457 -16.10 9.35 -1.40
N GLY A 458 -16.24 8.04 -1.27
CA GLY A 458 -17.42 7.28 -1.66
C GLY A 458 -17.46 6.94 -3.15
N PHE A 459 -16.40 7.24 -3.91
CA PHE A 459 -16.33 7.01 -5.35
C PHE A 459 -15.20 6.05 -5.75
N PRO A 460 -15.39 5.33 -6.87
CA PRO A 460 -16.59 5.28 -7.72
C PRO A 460 -17.81 4.74 -6.96
N ALA A 461 -19.02 5.01 -7.46
CA ALA A 461 -20.26 4.49 -6.89
C ALA A 461 -20.39 2.98 -7.17
N LEU A 462 -19.72 2.16 -6.37
CA LEU A 462 -19.71 0.71 -6.49
C LEU A 462 -20.95 0.09 -5.85
N THR A 463 -21.39 -1.04 -6.41
CA THR A 463 -22.44 -1.86 -5.81
C THR A 463 -21.85 -2.74 -4.71
N LYS A 464 -22.60 -2.94 -3.63
CA LYS A 464 -22.22 -3.88 -2.58
C LYS A 464 -21.98 -5.28 -3.15
N ASN A 465 -21.04 -5.99 -2.53
CA ASN A 465 -20.79 -7.38 -2.85
C ASN A 465 -22.05 -8.23 -2.53
N PRO A 466 -22.61 -8.96 -3.50
CA PRO A 466 -23.84 -9.73 -3.32
C PRO A 466 -23.60 -11.14 -2.73
N TYR A 467 -22.41 -11.48 -2.23
CA TYR A 467 -22.11 -12.83 -1.72
C TYR A 467 -23.10 -13.24 -0.61
N PRO A 468 -23.78 -14.41 -0.73
CA PRO A 468 -24.88 -14.77 0.16
C PRO A 468 -24.49 -15.00 1.62
N ALA A 469 -23.26 -15.49 1.86
CA ALA A 469 -22.72 -15.78 3.21
C ALA A 469 -21.83 -14.66 3.74
N SER A 470 -22.12 -13.42 3.38
CA SER A 470 -21.38 -12.23 3.82
C SER A 470 -21.55 -11.97 5.31
N GLU A 471 -20.45 -11.67 6.02
CA GLU A 471 -20.50 -11.17 7.41
C GLU A 471 -20.92 -9.70 7.48
N ILE A 472 -20.84 -8.98 6.36
CA ILE A 472 -21.21 -7.57 6.24
C ILE A 472 -22.35 -7.46 5.23
N THR A 473 -23.54 -7.13 5.72
CA THR A 473 -24.74 -7.04 4.90
C THR A 473 -25.11 -5.61 4.49
N GLU A 474 -24.65 -4.62 5.24
CA GLU A 474 -25.15 -3.23 5.11
C GLU A 474 -24.26 -2.30 4.33
N ASP A 475 -22.95 -2.56 4.25
CA ASP A 475 -21.96 -1.63 3.69
C ASP A 475 -20.75 -2.38 3.08
N PHE A 476 -19.71 -1.64 2.76
CA PHE A 476 -18.39 -2.17 2.40
C PHE A 476 -17.55 -2.44 3.64
N ILE A 477 -16.49 -3.25 3.49
CA ILE A 477 -15.46 -3.35 4.50
C ILE A 477 -14.86 -1.96 4.75
N ARG A 478 -14.79 -1.56 6.03
CA ARG A 478 -14.37 -0.20 6.45
C ARG A 478 -13.01 -0.15 7.10
N ARG A 479 -12.52 -1.25 7.63
CA ARG A 479 -11.16 -1.38 8.20
C ARG A 479 -10.76 -2.85 8.27
N MET A 480 -9.48 -3.10 8.51
CA MET A 480 -9.01 -4.40 8.94
C MET A 480 -9.08 -4.48 10.48
N PRO A 481 -9.54 -5.60 11.06
CA PRO A 481 -9.44 -5.82 12.50
C PRO A 481 -7.99 -5.84 12.97
N TYR A 482 -7.76 -5.49 14.24
CA TYR A 482 -6.46 -5.69 14.86
C TYR A 482 -6.10 -7.17 14.88
N PRO A 483 -4.79 -7.50 14.79
CA PRO A 483 -4.33 -8.89 14.93
C PRO A 483 -4.74 -9.48 16.28
N ASP A 484 -5.13 -10.76 16.29
CA ASP A 484 -5.47 -11.47 17.52
C ASP A 484 -4.31 -11.50 18.52
N SER A 485 -3.05 -11.47 18.03
CA SER A 485 -1.87 -11.37 18.88
C SER A 485 -1.87 -10.12 19.77
N GLU A 486 -2.39 -8.99 19.31
CA GLU A 486 -2.45 -7.76 20.09
C GLU A 486 -3.36 -7.90 21.31
N THR A 487 -4.45 -8.63 21.17
CA THR A 487 -5.37 -8.89 22.30
C THR A 487 -4.77 -9.78 23.38
N VAL A 488 -3.63 -10.42 23.10
CA VAL A 488 -2.89 -11.24 24.04
C VAL A 488 -1.69 -10.50 24.63
N VAL A 489 -0.84 -9.92 23.75
CA VAL A 489 0.45 -9.35 24.16
C VAL A 489 0.36 -7.89 24.61
N ASN A 490 -0.66 -7.15 24.19
CA ASN A 490 -0.87 -5.72 24.50
C ASN A 490 -2.34 -5.44 24.87
N GLN A 491 -2.95 -6.36 25.62
CA GLN A 491 -4.40 -6.45 25.87
C GLN A 491 -5.02 -5.13 26.35
N GLN A 492 -4.41 -4.48 27.33
CA GLN A 492 -4.97 -3.25 27.90
C GLN A 492 -5.06 -2.16 26.83
N ASN A 493 -3.97 -1.85 26.16
CA ASN A 493 -3.89 -0.74 25.20
C ASN A 493 -4.75 -0.99 23.95
N VAL A 494 -4.81 -2.23 23.45
CA VAL A 494 -5.69 -2.55 22.32
C VAL A 494 -7.17 -2.46 22.68
N ASN A 495 -7.57 -2.88 23.90
CA ASN A 495 -8.96 -2.78 24.36
C ASN A 495 -9.41 -1.33 24.53
N GLU A 496 -8.53 -0.46 25.02
CA GLU A 496 -8.79 0.99 25.06
C GLU A 496 -9.03 1.55 23.65
N ALA A 497 -8.21 1.16 22.67
CA ALA A 497 -8.38 1.57 21.27
C ALA A 497 -9.69 1.03 20.66
N ILE A 498 -10.02 -0.25 20.88
CA ILE A 498 -11.27 -0.86 20.44
C ILE A 498 -12.47 -0.11 20.98
N THR A 499 -12.44 0.21 22.28
CA THR A 499 -13.52 0.97 22.95
C THR A 499 -13.66 2.36 22.34
N ARG A 500 -12.56 3.08 22.13
CA ARG A 500 -12.54 4.43 21.55
C ARG A 500 -13.05 4.46 20.11
N GLN A 501 -12.75 3.43 19.30
CA GLN A 501 -13.20 3.33 17.91
C GLN A 501 -14.62 2.77 17.75
N GLY A 502 -15.21 2.19 18.81
CA GLY A 502 -16.54 1.60 18.78
C GLY A 502 -16.58 0.18 18.21
N GLY A 503 -15.45 -0.54 18.18
CA GLY A 503 -15.38 -1.94 17.78
C GLY A 503 -14.09 -2.36 17.09
N ASN A 504 -13.99 -3.68 16.82
CA ASN A 504 -12.87 -4.29 16.08
C ASN A 504 -13.39 -5.25 15.00
N THR A 505 -14.24 -4.76 14.12
CA THR A 505 -14.86 -5.54 13.03
C THR A 505 -14.55 -4.94 11.67
N LEU A 506 -14.77 -5.69 10.61
CA LEU A 506 -14.65 -5.21 9.23
C LEU A 506 -15.58 -4.02 8.90
N SER A 507 -16.69 -3.85 9.62
CA SER A 507 -17.65 -2.76 9.42
C SER A 507 -17.39 -1.52 10.30
N THR A 508 -16.48 -1.62 11.28
CA THR A 508 -16.12 -0.48 12.14
C THR A 508 -15.41 0.59 11.31
N ARG A 509 -15.87 1.85 11.39
CA ARG A 509 -15.27 2.96 10.66
C ARG A 509 -14.06 3.52 11.42
N VAL A 510 -13.05 3.91 10.68
CA VAL A 510 -11.94 4.70 11.22
C VAL A 510 -12.40 6.15 11.44
N TRP A 511 -11.67 6.93 12.23
CA TRP A 511 -12.09 8.27 12.66
C TRP A 511 -12.44 9.23 11.52
N TRP A 512 -11.66 9.25 10.44
CA TRP A 512 -11.91 10.15 9.29
C TRP A 512 -12.97 9.60 8.30
N ASP A 513 -13.35 8.32 8.38
CA ASP A 513 -14.37 7.72 7.51
C ASP A 513 -15.77 8.09 8.01
N LYS A 514 -16.22 9.27 7.66
CA LYS A 514 -17.58 9.74 7.95
C LYS A 514 -18.54 9.40 6.81
N LYS A 515 -19.83 9.15 7.20
CA LYS A 515 -20.91 8.92 6.23
C LYS A 515 -21.18 10.16 5.37
#